data_78d97600c512f048e02a23de1b6e6acf
#
_entry.id   78d97600c512f048e02a23de1b6e6acf
#
_cell.length_a   1.000
_cell.length_b   1.000
_cell.length_c   1.000
_cell.angle_alpha   90.00
_cell.angle_beta   90.00
_cell.angle_gamma   90.00
#
_symmetry.space_group_name_H-M   'P 1'
#
loop_
_entity.id
_entity.type
_entity.pdbx_description
1 polymer ?
#
loop_
_entity_poly.entity_id
_entity_poly.type
_entity_poly.pdbx_seq_one_letter_code
_entity_poly.pdbx_strand_id
1 'polypeptide(L)'
;MVTEVRPFSVVFVEDKARLILALDDKKASQIDGVIGVLPDNSGSGKIQITGDLRIRLLSSFGRGELFDLNWKQPQAKTQDLKVRTNYPFIFSSQFGLDFNLGIYKKDTSYLEVTLGGGVQFLLKGGNYLKAFVSDKKSNLLSTKAFENTTVLPSFADVRLTSYGIGFKSANLDYRFNPRKGYSLEVTASAGNKTIEKNSKLNQSVYDSLELKSVQYNGELIFDYYIPFFKRNVVNIGVMGAALSGENTFDNELYRFGGLRTLRGFDEESLTASLYAVGKVEIRYLLEQNSYLFVFLNQGWYERNSGSAYTQDDPIGFGAGITFETKLGIFSFNYALGKEFDNPVRFKTAKVHFGLINYF
;
A
#
# COMPACT_ATOMS: atom_id res chain seq x y z
N MET A 1 -19.25 -13.12 -5.53
CA MET A 1 -19.99 -12.63 -4.33
C MET A 1 -21.45 -12.56 -4.64
N VAL A 2 -22.31 -12.96 -3.71
CA VAL A 2 -23.77 -12.93 -3.91
C VAL A 2 -24.43 -12.17 -2.77
N THR A 3 -25.59 -11.57 -3.06
CA THR A 3 -26.46 -10.92 -2.07
C THR A 3 -27.76 -11.68 -2.01
N GLU A 4 -28.26 -11.94 -0.82
CA GLU A 4 -29.59 -12.53 -0.64
C GLU A 4 -30.64 -11.48 -1.00
N VAL A 5 -31.47 -11.80 -1.99
CA VAL A 5 -32.54 -10.90 -2.50
C VAL A 5 -33.83 -11.05 -1.72
N ARG A 6 -34.10 -12.26 -1.25
CA ARG A 6 -35.26 -12.63 -0.43
C ARG A 6 -34.79 -13.59 0.67
N PRO A 7 -35.41 -13.58 1.86
CA PRO A 7 -35.13 -14.55 2.89
C PRO A 7 -35.22 -15.98 2.34
N PHE A 8 -34.31 -16.82 2.74
CA PHE A 8 -34.35 -18.23 2.37
C PHE A 8 -35.68 -18.86 2.81
N SER A 9 -36.18 -19.77 2.01
CA SER A 9 -37.36 -20.57 2.36
C SER A 9 -37.02 -22.04 2.38
N VAL A 10 -37.65 -22.76 3.32
CA VAL A 10 -37.55 -24.22 3.39
C VAL A 10 -38.88 -24.80 2.97
N VAL A 11 -38.87 -25.63 1.93
CA VAL A 11 -40.06 -26.35 1.46
C VAL A 11 -39.84 -27.83 1.76
N PHE A 12 -40.80 -28.43 2.46
CA PHE A 12 -40.80 -29.84 2.73
C PHE A 12 -41.55 -30.55 1.62
N VAL A 13 -40.87 -31.46 0.92
CA VAL A 13 -41.43 -32.28 -0.15
C VAL A 13 -41.16 -33.74 0.21
N GLU A 14 -42.19 -34.50 0.48
CA GLU A 14 -42.08 -35.85 1.03
C GLU A 14 -41.23 -35.80 2.34
N ASP A 15 -40.26 -36.69 2.52
CA ASP A 15 -39.39 -36.73 3.70
C ASP A 15 -38.12 -35.90 3.55
N LYS A 16 -38.07 -34.94 2.62
CA LYS A 16 -36.89 -34.08 2.35
C LYS A 16 -37.20 -32.63 2.53
N ALA A 17 -36.27 -31.93 3.18
CA ALA A 17 -36.27 -30.47 3.26
C ALA A 17 -35.50 -29.90 2.07
N ARG A 18 -36.12 -29.06 1.27
CA ARG A 18 -35.50 -28.31 0.16
C ARG A 18 -35.28 -26.86 0.62
N LEU A 19 -34.01 -26.44 0.71
CA LEU A 19 -33.65 -25.06 0.95
C LEU A 19 -33.63 -24.29 -0.38
N ILE A 20 -34.42 -23.22 -0.45
CA ILE A 20 -34.47 -22.32 -1.61
C ILE A 20 -33.77 -21.02 -1.22
N LEU A 21 -32.66 -20.72 -1.90
CA LEU A 21 -31.91 -19.47 -1.76
C LEU A 21 -32.18 -18.60 -2.97
N ALA A 22 -32.62 -17.36 -2.76
CA ALA A 22 -32.73 -16.35 -3.80
C ALA A 22 -31.52 -15.43 -3.71
N LEU A 23 -30.55 -15.65 -4.59
CA LEU A 23 -29.28 -14.94 -4.61
C LEU A 23 -29.16 -14.11 -5.88
N ASP A 24 -28.59 -12.92 -5.77
CA ASP A 24 -28.23 -12.07 -6.90
C ASP A 24 -26.71 -11.77 -6.86
N ASP A 25 -26.13 -11.50 -8.03
CA ASP A 25 -24.73 -11.19 -8.14
C ASP A 25 -24.44 -9.80 -7.57
N LYS A 26 -23.43 -9.72 -6.71
CA LYS A 26 -22.97 -8.46 -6.14
C LYS A 26 -21.80 -7.92 -6.96
N LYS A 27 -21.91 -6.67 -7.38
CA LYS A 27 -20.79 -5.94 -7.99
C LYS A 27 -19.57 -6.01 -7.06
N ALA A 28 -18.49 -6.59 -7.54
CA ALA A 28 -17.31 -6.90 -6.74
C ALA A 28 -16.04 -6.32 -7.33
N SER A 29 -16.03 -6.08 -8.63
CA SER A 29 -14.94 -5.41 -9.35
C SER A 29 -15.01 -3.91 -9.12
N GLN A 30 -13.87 -3.23 -9.14
CA GLN A 30 -13.79 -1.80 -8.88
C GLN A 30 -12.70 -1.13 -9.70
N ILE A 31 -12.92 0.13 -10.03
CA ILE A 31 -11.90 1.05 -10.55
C ILE A 31 -11.81 2.20 -9.57
N ASP A 32 -10.60 2.45 -9.07
CA ASP A 32 -10.29 3.56 -8.17
C ASP A 32 -9.39 4.54 -8.92
N GLY A 33 -9.67 5.82 -8.80
CA GLY A 33 -8.81 6.90 -9.30
C GLY A 33 -8.60 7.95 -8.21
N VAL A 34 -7.35 8.39 -8.04
CA VAL A 34 -7.00 9.52 -7.17
C VAL A 34 -6.16 10.50 -7.98
N ILE A 35 -6.52 11.77 -7.92
CA ILE A 35 -5.73 12.87 -8.47
C ILE A 35 -5.32 13.75 -7.29
N GLY A 36 -4.03 13.98 -7.16
CA GLY A 36 -3.45 14.91 -6.20
C GLY A 36 -2.99 16.19 -6.93
N VAL A 37 -3.26 17.31 -6.34
CA VAL A 37 -2.77 18.62 -6.78
C VAL A 37 -1.84 19.15 -5.71
N LEU A 38 -0.58 19.31 -6.07
CA LEU A 38 0.48 19.70 -5.16
C LEU A 38 1.08 21.05 -5.58
N PRO A 39 1.32 21.97 -4.64
CA PRO A 39 2.14 23.14 -4.95
C PRO A 39 3.57 22.70 -5.25
N ASP A 40 4.16 23.23 -6.30
CA ASP A 40 5.56 22.96 -6.62
C ASP A 40 6.49 23.67 -5.61
N ASN A 41 7.22 22.87 -4.84
CA ASN A 41 8.18 23.36 -3.85
C ASN A 41 9.45 23.98 -4.48
N SER A 42 9.64 23.89 -5.82
CA SER A 42 10.79 24.48 -6.52
C SER A 42 10.72 26.01 -6.68
N GLY A 43 9.63 26.63 -6.22
CA GLY A 43 9.42 28.08 -6.38
C GLY A 43 9.04 28.53 -7.79
N SER A 44 8.83 27.59 -8.71
CA SER A 44 8.47 27.88 -10.11
C SER A 44 7.01 28.32 -10.29
N GLY A 45 6.20 28.23 -9.24
CA GLY A 45 4.76 28.53 -9.27
C GLY A 45 3.92 27.54 -10.09
N LYS A 46 4.52 26.44 -10.54
CA LYS A 46 3.83 25.39 -11.29
C LYS A 46 3.07 24.46 -10.36
N ILE A 47 1.99 23.91 -10.85
CA ILE A 47 1.22 22.87 -10.15
C ILE A 47 1.77 21.53 -10.58
N GLN A 48 2.08 20.66 -9.61
CA GLN A 48 2.42 19.25 -9.86
C GLN A 48 1.16 18.41 -9.70
N ILE A 49 0.87 17.59 -10.70
CA ILE A 49 -0.25 16.64 -10.66
C ILE A 49 0.33 15.26 -10.38
N THR A 50 -0.24 14.58 -9.40
CA THR A 50 0.01 13.17 -9.09
C THR A 50 -1.21 12.33 -9.44
N GLY A 51 -1.03 11.06 -9.74
CA GLY A 51 -2.11 10.15 -10.09
C GLY A 51 -1.92 8.77 -9.49
N ASP A 52 -3.04 8.16 -9.08
CA ASP A 52 -3.13 6.75 -8.68
C ASP A 52 -4.36 6.16 -9.38
N LEU A 53 -4.16 5.12 -10.19
CA LEU A 53 -5.22 4.37 -10.86
C LEU A 53 -5.12 2.92 -10.44
N ARG A 54 -6.21 2.38 -9.90
CA ARG A 54 -6.29 0.98 -9.53
C ARG A 54 -7.49 0.31 -10.18
N ILE A 55 -7.26 -0.83 -10.80
CA ILE A 55 -8.29 -1.70 -11.37
C ILE A 55 -8.24 -3.01 -10.60
N ARG A 56 -9.38 -3.38 -10.00
CA ARG A 56 -9.51 -4.62 -9.25
C ARG A 56 -10.67 -5.43 -9.82
N LEU A 57 -10.33 -6.55 -10.44
CA LEU A 57 -11.30 -7.50 -10.97
C LEU A 57 -11.40 -8.68 -10.03
N LEU A 58 -12.60 -8.97 -9.54
CA LEU A 58 -12.83 -10.06 -8.60
C LEU A 58 -13.84 -11.04 -9.19
N SER A 59 -13.43 -12.32 -9.25
CA SER A 59 -14.27 -13.42 -9.72
C SER A 59 -14.78 -13.27 -11.16
N SER A 60 -13.96 -12.67 -12.04
CA SER A 60 -14.31 -12.46 -13.46
C SER A 60 -14.53 -13.76 -14.23
N PHE A 61 -13.88 -14.84 -13.80
CA PHE A 61 -14.07 -16.20 -14.34
C PHE A 61 -14.92 -17.10 -13.42
N GLY A 62 -15.58 -16.53 -12.39
CA GLY A 62 -16.48 -17.24 -11.49
C GLY A 62 -15.82 -18.14 -10.44
N ARG A 63 -14.50 -18.06 -10.25
CA ARG A 63 -13.74 -18.92 -9.31
C ARG A 63 -13.23 -18.18 -8.07
N GLY A 64 -13.62 -16.92 -7.89
CA GLY A 64 -13.16 -16.08 -6.78
C GLY A 64 -11.76 -15.51 -6.96
N GLU A 65 -11.19 -15.63 -8.16
CA GLU A 65 -9.88 -15.07 -8.49
C GLU A 65 -9.88 -13.54 -8.41
N LEU A 66 -8.72 -12.99 -8.07
CA LEU A 66 -8.46 -11.56 -8.02
C LEU A 66 -7.37 -11.20 -9.03
N PHE A 67 -7.65 -10.20 -9.85
CA PHE A 67 -6.65 -9.45 -10.60
C PHE A 67 -6.67 -8.01 -10.12
N ASP A 68 -5.53 -7.51 -9.64
CA ASP A 68 -5.38 -6.17 -9.06
C ASP A 68 -4.20 -5.48 -9.76
N LEU A 69 -4.49 -4.44 -10.52
CA LEU A 69 -3.50 -3.59 -11.17
C LEU A 69 -3.56 -2.21 -10.51
N ASN A 70 -2.42 -1.74 -10.03
CA ASN A 70 -2.29 -0.39 -9.49
C ASN A 70 -1.13 0.32 -10.17
N TRP A 71 -1.42 1.43 -10.81
CA TRP A 71 -0.44 2.32 -11.40
C TRP A 71 -0.48 3.66 -10.69
N LYS A 72 0.70 4.15 -10.31
CA LYS A 72 0.85 5.45 -9.66
C LYS A 72 1.92 6.29 -10.32
N GLN A 73 1.70 7.58 -10.31
CA GLN A 73 2.70 8.61 -10.56
C GLN A 73 2.81 9.51 -9.32
N PRO A 74 3.59 9.09 -8.30
CA PRO A 74 3.68 9.82 -7.03
C PRO A 74 4.38 11.16 -7.17
N GLN A 75 5.32 11.27 -8.11
CA GLN A 75 6.11 12.47 -8.38
C GLN A 75 6.39 12.57 -9.89
N ALA A 76 6.84 13.74 -10.35
CA ALA A 76 7.22 13.91 -11.75
C ALA A 76 8.29 12.88 -12.17
N LYS A 77 8.08 12.23 -13.31
CA LYS A 77 8.96 11.19 -13.89
C LYS A 77 9.14 9.92 -13.05
N THR A 78 8.44 9.81 -11.91
CA THR A 78 8.43 8.62 -11.05
C THR A 78 7.18 7.81 -11.34
N GLN A 79 7.30 6.50 -11.53
CA GLN A 79 6.19 5.60 -11.82
C GLN A 79 6.30 4.34 -10.97
N ASP A 80 5.17 3.89 -10.44
CA ASP A 80 5.01 2.64 -9.69
C ASP A 80 3.86 1.85 -10.31
N LEU A 81 4.16 0.67 -10.86
CA LEU A 81 3.18 -0.28 -11.37
C LEU A 81 3.22 -1.53 -10.52
N LYS A 82 2.09 -1.91 -9.97
CA LYS A 82 1.92 -3.16 -9.23
C LYS A 82 0.80 -3.98 -9.84
N VAL A 83 1.10 -5.23 -10.16
CA VAL A 83 0.13 -6.22 -10.63
C VAL A 83 0.12 -7.38 -9.65
N ARG A 84 -1.04 -7.74 -9.15
CA ARG A 84 -1.23 -8.90 -8.29
C ARG A 84 -2.32 -9.78 -8.85
N THR A 85 -2.08 -11.08 -8.91
CA THR A 85 -3.07 -12.08 -9.26
C THR A 85 -3.17 -13.10 -8.14
N ASN A 86 -4.38 -13.34 -7.67
CA ASN A 86 -4.66 -14.36 -6.68
C ASN A 86 -5.68 -15.36 -7.24
N TYR A 87 -5.36 -16.63 -7.18
CA TYR A 87 -6.24 -17.73 -7.58
C TYR A 87 -6.53 -18.62 -6.37
N PRO A 88 -7.73 -18.50 -5.77
CA PRO A 88 -8.10 -19.28 -4.59
C PRO A 88 -8.53 -20.72 -4.95
N PHE A 89 -8.60 -21.58 -3.95
CA PHE A 89 -9.20 -22.92 -4.02
C PHE A 89 -8.65 -23.84 -5.12
N ILE A 90 -7.31 -23.92 -5.23
CA ILE A 90 -6.66 -24.82 -6.19
C ILE A 90 -7.09 -26.26 -5.91
N PHE A 91 -7.45 -26.98 -6.97
CA PHE A 91 -7.95 -28.37 -6.87
C PHE A 91 -9.08 -28.54 -5.85
N SER A 92 -9.95 -27.52 -5.69
CA SER A 92 -11.05 -27.50 -4.71
C SER A 92 -10.58 -27.64 -3.24
N SER A 93 -9.34 -27.29 -2.97
CA SER A 93 -8.75 -27.31 -1.63
C SER A 93 -8.81 -25.91 -0.97
N GLN A 94 -8.34 -25.81 0.27
CA GLN A 94 -8.17 -24.53 0.98
C GLN A 94 -6.89 -23.77 0.58
N PHE A 95 -6.17 -24.25 -0.43
CA PHE A 95 -4.97 -23.58 -0.91
C PHE A 95 -5.28 -22.65 -2.09
N GLY A 96 -4.56 -21.52 -2.15
CA GLY A 96 -4.59 -20.56 -3.25
C GLY A 96 -3.19 -20.22 -3.70
N LEU A 97 -3.06 -19.69 -4.92
CA LEU A 97 -1.82 -19.11 -5.45
C LEU A 97 -1.92 -17.59 -5.46
N ASP A 98 -0.80 -16.96 -5.18
CA ASP A 98 -0.66 -15.50 -5.18
C ASP A 98 0.60 -15.15 -5.97
N PHE A 99 0.46 -14.29 -6.98
CA PHE A 99 1.56 -13.80 -7.80
C PHE A 99 1.55 -12.29 -7.80
N ASN A 100 2.73 -11.68 -7.75
CA ASN A 100 2.90 -10.24 -7.81
C ASN A 100 4.07 -9.85 -8.72
N LEU A 101 3.85 -8.78 -9.45
CA LEU A 101 4.84 -8.05 -10.23
C LEU A 101 4.82 -6.60 -9.76
N GLY A 102 5.98 -6.05 -9.43
CA GLY A 102 6.19 -4.64 -9.15
C GLY A 102 7.23 -4.06 -10.11
N ILE A 103 6.97 -2.89 -10.64
CA ILE A 103 7.93 -2.11 -11.44
C ILE A 103 7.91 -0.68 -10.90
N TYR A 104 9.00 -0.26 -10.30
CA TYR A 104 9.16 1.09 -9.79
C TYR A 104 10.32 1.79 -10.49
N LYS A 105 10.05 2.92 -11.10
CA LYS A 105 11.04 3.77 -11.75
C LYS A 105 11.09 5.11 -11.03
N LYS A 106 12.23 5.45 -10.44
CA LYS A 106 12.45 6.76 -9.85
C LYS A 106 13.23 7.64 -10.84
N ASP A 107 12.52 8.56 -11.48
CA ASP A 107 13.07 9.51 -12.46
C ASP A 107 14.13 8.90 -13.40
N THR A 108 15.35 9.40 -13.40
CA THR A 108 16.51 8.86 -14.10
C THR A 108 17.50 8.14 -13.19
N SER A 109 17.16 7.94 -11.92
CA SER A 109 18.06 7.40 -10.90
C SER A 109 18.14 5.88 -10.96
N TYR A 110 17.02 5.18 -10.77
CA TYR A 110 16.99 3.72 -10.76
C TYR A 110 15.65 3.12 -11.19
N LEU A 111 15.71 1.85 -11.58
CA LEU A 111 14.56 0.99 -11.87
C LEU A 111 14.60 -0.22 -10.95
N GLU A 112 13.50 -0.47 -10.26
CA GLU A 112 13.29 -1.63 -9.41
C GLU A 112 12.24 -2.54 -10.05
N VAL A 113 12.53 -3.83 -10.15
CA VAL A 113 11.60 -4.87 -10.59
C VAL A 113 11.49 -5.90 -9.48
N THR A 114 10.28 -6.21 -9.08
CA THR A 114 9.97 -7.23 -8.06
C THR A 114 9.06 -8.29 -8.67
N LEU A 115 9.46 -9.54 -8.58
CA LEU A 115 8.64 -10.70 -8.93
C LEU A 115 8.43 -11.53 -7.67
N GLY A 116 7.20 -11.93 -7.42
CA GLY A 116 6.89 -12.75 -6.25
C GLY A 116 5.83 -13.80 -6.54
N GLY A 117 5.93 -14.92 -5.84
CA GLY A 117 4.95 -15.99 -5.88
C GLY A 117 4.78 -16.60 -4.50
N GLY A 118 3.56 -17.04 -4.18
CA GLY A 118 3.28 -17.64 -2.89
C GLY A 118 2.09 -18.58 -2.91
N VAL A 119 2.02 -19.37 -1.87
CA VAL A 119 0.89 -20.26 -1.57
C VAL A 119 0.15 -19.68 -0.37
N GLN A 120 -1.15 -19.60 -0.46
CA GLN A 120 -2.03 -19.17 0.61
C GLN A 120 -2.81 -20.36 1.15
N PHE A 121 -2.90 -20.48 2.47
CA PHE A 121 -3.88 -21.31 3.15
C PHE A 121 -5.06 -20.43 3.52
N LEU A 122 -6.19 -20.65 2.85
CA LEU A 122 -7.39 -19.82 2.94
C LEU A 122 -8.19 -20.15 4.19
N LEU A 123 -8.51 -19.13 4.97
CA LEU A 123 -9.34 -19.16 6.15
C LEU A 123 -10.71 -18.56 5.84
N LYS A 124 -11.65 -18.67 6.78
CA LYS A 124 -12.99 -18.07 6.63
C LYS A 124 -12.93 -16.54 6.46
N GLY A 125 -13.86 -15.99 5.66
CA GLY A 125 -14.00 -14.54 5.50
C GLY A 125 -12.95 -13.87 4.61
N GLY A 126 -12.19 -14.63 3.79
CA GLY A 126 -11.12 -14.08 2.96
C GLY A 126 -9.81 -13.83 3.72
N ASN A 127 -9.69 -14.36 4.93
CA ASN A 127 -8.47 -14.40 5.72
C ASN A 127 -7.53 -15.47 5.18
N TYR A 128 -6.22 -15.35 5.44
CA TYR A 128 -5.25 -16.33 4.98
C TYR A 128 -3.94 -16.31 5.78
N LEU A 129 -3.25 -17.45 5.73
CA LEU A 129 -1.83 -17.58 5.97
C LEU A 129 -1.14 -17.72 4.62
N LYS A 130 0.03 -17.11 4.43
CA LYS A 130 0.77 -17.12 3.16
C LYS A 130 2.23 -17.49 3.41
N ALA A 131 2.79 -18.33 2.57
CA ALA A 131 4.23 -18.48 2.40
C ALA A 131 4.60 -18.01 1.00
N PHE A 132 5.70 -17.24 0.85
CA PHE A 132 6.05 -16.65 -0.42
C PHE A 132 7.55 -16.57 -0.66
N VAL A 133 7.91 -16.46 -1.93
CA VAL A 133 9.26 -16.10 -2.41
C VAL A 133 9.14 -14.84 -3.23
N SER A 134 10.09 -13.94 -3.11
CA SER A 134 10.16 -12.70 -3.86
C SER A 134 11.59 -12.44 -4.32
N ASP A 135 11.77 -12.08 -5.59
CA ASP A 135 13.03 -11.63 -6.17
C ASP A 135 12.89 -10.14 -6.55
N LYS A 136 13.64 -9.29 -5.88
CA LYS A 136 13.68 -7.85 -6.13
C LYS A 136 15.02 -7.48 -6.70
N LYS A 137 15.02 -6.84 -7.87
CA LYS A 137 16.21 -6.32 -8.53
C LYS A 137 16.08 -4.82 -8.76
N SER A 138 17.04 -4.06 -8.25
CA SER A 138 17.14 -2.62 -8.43
C SER A 138 18.41 -2.28 -9.20
N ASN A 139 18.29 -1.54 -10.31
CA ASN A 139 19.40 -1.18 -11.16
C ASN A 139 19.47 0.34 -11.36
N LEU A 140 20.67 0.88 -11.33
CA LEU A 140 20.95 2.28 -11.69
C LEU A 140 20.63 2.52 -13.16
N LEU A 141 19.90 3.59 -13.46
CA LEU A 141 19.59 4.02 -14.84
C LEU A 141 20.66 4.97 -15.38
N SER A 142 21.25 5.80 -14.54
CA SER A 142 22.29 6.75 -14.90
C SER A 142 23.47 6.65 -13.96
N THR A 143 24.66 6.47 -14.51
CA THR A 143 25.92 6.41 -13.78
C THR A 143 26.82 7.62 -14.04
N LYS A 144 26.45 8.48 -15.00
CA LYS A 144 27.30 9.61 -15.47
C LYS A 144 27.79 10.52 -14.35
N ALA A 145 26.97 10.77 -13.33
CA ALA A 145 27.37 11.60 -12.20
C ALA A 145 28.39 10.94 -11.27
N PHE A 146 28.62 9.63 -11.40
CA PHE A 146 29.40 8.82 -10.46
C PHE A 146 30.61 8.12 -11.10
N GLU A 147 30.84 8.27 -12.42
CA GLU A 147 31.91 7.57 -13.14
C GLU A 147 33.33 7.87 -12.62
N ASN A 148 33.53 9.06 -12.06
CA ASN A 148 34.82 9.53 -11.53
C ASN A 148 34.86 9.65 -10.01
N THR A 149 33.85 9.13 -9.30
CA THR A 149 33.82 9.24 -7.84
C THR A 149 34.54 8.07 -7.18
N THR A 150 35.19 8.35 -6.05
CA THR A 150 35.78 7.33 -5.16
C THR A 150 34.83 6.95 -4.04
N VAL A 151 33.63 7.52 -4.01
CA VAL A 151 32.59 7.28 -3.02
C VAL A 151 31.41 6.58 -3.71
N LEU A 152 30.91 5.55 -3.08
CA LEU A 152 29.74 4.82 -3.59
C LEU A 152 28.52 5.76 -3.62
N PRO A 153 27.73 5.75 -4.70
CA PRO A 153 26.45 6.45 -4.75
C PRO A 153 25.51 6.01 -3.62
N SER A 154 24.57 6.89 -3.23
CA SER A 154 23.51 6.51 -2.28
C SER A 154 22.56 5.45 -2.82
N PHE A 155 22.56 5.21 -4.14
CA PHE A 155 21.86 4.14 -4.84
C PHE A 155 22.87 3.12 -5.37
N ALA A 156 22.50 1.83 -5.36
CA ALA A 156 23.34 0.77 -5.89
C ALA A 156 22.53 -0.25 -6.69
N ASP A 157 23.23 -1.03 -7.53
CA ASP A 157 22.63 -2.20 -8.15
C ASP A 157 22.55 -3.32 -7.10
N VAL A 158 21.32 -3.67 -6.71
CA VAL A 158 21.04 -4.63 -5.63
C VAL A 158 20.05 -5.67 -6.09
N ARG A 159 20.33 -6.93 -5.76
CA ARG A 159 19.38 -8.03 -5.89
C ARG A 159 19.08 -8.62 -4.53
N LEU A 160 17.80 -8.82 -4.22
CA LEU A 160 17.32 -9.41 -2.97
C LEU A 160 16.35 -10.56 -3.29
N THR A 161 16.74 -11.79 -2.96
CA THR A 161 15.83 -12.94 -3.03
C THR A 161 15.38 -13.30 -1.61
N SER A 162 14.10 -13.10 -1.32
CA SER A 162 13.51 -13.22 0.01
C SER A 162 12.52 -14.38 0.09
N TYR A 163 12.48 -15.01 1.26
CA TYR A 163 11.50 -16.00 1.66
C TYR A 163 10.71 -15.46 2.85
N GLY A 164 9.40 -15.54 2.80
CA GLY A 164 8.58 -14.90 3.83
C GLY A 164 7.28 -15.60 4.10
N ILE A 165 6.67 -15.13 5.19
CA ILE A 165 5.33 -15.50 5.61
C ILE A 165 4.45 -14.26 5.71
N GLY A 166 3.17 -14.44 5.51
CA GLY A 166 2.16 -13.39 5.64
C GLY A 166 0.92 -13.91 6.35
N PHE A 167 0.28 -13.05 7.07
CA PHE A 167 -0.98 -13.31 7.74
C PHE A 167 -1.95 -12.18 7.48
N LYS A 168 -3.19 -12.52 7.12
CA LYS A 168 -4.28 -11.56 7.01
C LYS A 168 -5.48 -12.05 7.79
N SER A 169 -6.02 -11.17 8.63
CA SER A 169 -7.25 -11.38 9.38
C SER A 169 -8.09 -10.12 9.35
N ALA A 170 -9.32 -10.23 8.89
CA ALA A 170 -10.27 -9.13 8.89
C ALA A 170 -11.65 -9.63 9.28
N ASN A 171 -12.32 -8.85 10.13
CA ASN A 171 -13.70 -9.06 10.53
C ASN A 171 -14.38 -7.69 10.54
N LEU A 172 -14.87 -7.27 9.38
CA LEU A 172 -15.48 -5.98 9.14
C LEU A 172 -16.97 -6.18 8.84
N ASP A 173 -17.82 -5.31 9.38
CA ASP A 173 -19.26 -5.29 9.10
C ASP A 173 -19.57 -4.91 7.65
N TYR A 174 -18.74 -4.04 7.05
CA TYR A 174 -18.89 -3.60 5.68
C TYR A 174 -17.52 -3.32 5.04
N ARG A 175 -17.38 -3.66 3.75
CA ARG A 175 -16.08 -3.63 3.06
C ARG A 175 -15.57 -2.21 2.75
N PHE A 176 -16.44 -1.29 2.32
CA PHE A 176 -16.02 -0.01 1.76
C PHE A 176 -15.93 1.11 2.79
N ASN A 177 -16.89 1.17 3.69
CA ASN A 177 -16.91 2.10 4.81
C ASN A 177 -17.23 1.32 6.09
N PRO A 178 -16.26 0.60 6.66
CA PRO A 178 -16.47 -0.15 7.89
C PRO A 178 -16.88 0.76 9.04
N ARG A 179 -17.85 0.31 9.82
CA ARG A 179 -18.31 0.97 11.05
C ARG A 179 -17.83 0.23 12.29
N LYS A 180 -17.63 -1.09 12.14
CA LYS A 180 -17.26 -1.97 13.26
C LYS A 180 -16.33 -3.07 12.75
N GLY A 181 -15.39 -3.45 13.61
CA GLY A 181 -14.52 -4.59 13.39
C GLY A 181 -13.06 -4.19 13.18
N TYR A 182 -12.27 -5.11 12.66
CA TYR A 182 -10.83 -4.90 12.49
C TYR A 182 -10.32 -5.51 11.17
N SER A 183 -9.17 -5.01 10.75
CA SER A 183 -8.35 -5.58 9.68
C SER A 183 -6.89 -5.58 10.13
N LEU A 184 -6.22 -6.72 10.01
CA LEU A 184 -4.80 -6.91 10.31
C LEU A 184 -4.13 -7.60 9.13
N GLU A 185 -3.02 -7.06 8.67
CA GLU A 185 -2.12 -7.69 7.69
C GLU A 185 -0.69 -7.56 8.18
N VAL A 186 0.02 -8.68 8.27
CA VAL A 186 1.42 -8.76 8.71
C VAL A 186 2.19 -9.58 7.71
N THR A 187 3.38 -9.11 7.34
CA THR A 187 4.34 -9.88 6.57
C THR A 187 5.71 -9.80 7.21
N ALA A 188 6.44 -10.91 7.13
CA ALA A 188 7.85 -10.97 7.56
C ALA A 188 8.63 -11.83 6.56
N SER A 189 9.84 -11.39 6.22
CA SER A 189 10.71 -12.13 5.31
C SER A 189 12.17 -11.96 5.67
N ALA A 190 12.96 -12.96 5.30
CA ALA A 190 14.42 -12.93 5.31
C ALA A 190 14.92 -13.27 3.91
N GLY A 191 15.97 -12.62 3.46
CA GLY A 191 16.47 -12.80 2.10
C GLY A 191 17.97 -12.65 1.97
N ASN A 192 18.50 -13.26 0.91
CA ASN A 192 19.87 -13.10 0.49
C ASN A 192 19.98 -11.85 -0.39
N LYS A 193 20.68 -10.86 0.10
CA LYS A 193 21.01 -9.63 -0.60
C LYS A 193 22.36 -9.78 -1.30
N THR A 194 22.43 -9.31 -2.52
CA THR A 194 23.68 -9.22 -3.30
C THR A 194 23.79 -7.80 -3.89
N ILE A 195 24.90 -7.12 -3.62
CA ILE A 195 25.28 -5.88 -4.26
C ILE A 195 25.98 -6.25 -5.57
N GLU A 196 25.40 -5.88 -6.71
CA GLU A 196 25.97 -6.17 -8.03
C GLU A 196 26.95 -5.05 -8.40
N LYS A 197 28.19 -5.43 -8.74
CA LYS A 197 29.21 -4.46 -9.17
C LYS A 197 28.85 -3.88 -10.54
N ASN A 198 28.66 -2.58 -10.61
CA ASN A 198 28.39 -1.88 -11.86
C ASN A 198 29.72 -1.60 -12.60
N SER A 199 29.85 -2.09 -13.82
CA SER A 199 31.08 -1.94 -14.61
C SER A 199 31.41 -0.49 -15.01
N LYS A 200 30.45 0.42 -14.93
CA LYS A 200 30.64 1.85 -15.22
C LYS A 200 31.12 2.66 -14.01
N LEU A 201 31.18 2.06 -12.82
CA LEU A 201 31.69 2.69 -11.61
C LEU A 201 33.12 2.23 -11.33
N ASN A 202 33.88 3.06 -10.60
CA ASN A 202 35.22 2.67 -10.13
C ASN A 202 35.08 1.44 -9.22
N GLN A 203 35.75 0.35 -9.56
CA GLN A 203 35.62 -0.91 -8.84
C GLN A 203 36.12 -0.84 -7.40
N SER A 204 37.05 0.08 -7.10
CA SER A 204 37.56 0.28 -5.72
C SER A 204 36.49 0.73 -4.72
N VAL A 205 35.38 1.31 -5.18
CA VAL A 205 34.29 1.72 -4.27
C VAL A 205 33.59 0.53 -3.60
N TYR A 206 33.80 -0.68 -4.13
CA TYR A 206 33.21 -1.92 -3.61
C TYR A 206 34.14 -2.68 -2.65
N ASP A 207 35.41 -2.28 -2.52
CA ASP A 207 36.43 -3.06 -1.79
C ASP A 207 36.16 -3.10 -0.27
N SER A 208 35.47 -2.10 0.26
CA SER A 208 35.10 -2.01 1.68
C SER A 208 33.71 -2.59 1.99
N LEU A 209 32.99 -3.10 0.97
CA LEU A 209 31.62 -3.54 1.14
C LEU A 209 31.51 -5.07 1.25
N GLU A 210 30.66 -5.51 2.15
CA GLU A 210 30.18 -6.88 2.12
C GLU A 210 29.13 -7.01 1.00
N LEU A 211 29.51 -7.64 -0.12
CA LEU A 211 28.68 -7.74 -1.31
C LEU A 211 27.50 -8.71 -1.17
N LYS A 212 27.56 -9.61 -0.18
CA LYS A 212 26.49 -10.58 0.11
C LYS A 212 26.16 -10.52 1.58
N SER A 213 24.93 -10.29 1.90
CA SER A 213 24.45 -10.22 3.29
C SER A 213 23.04 -10.78 3.40
N VAL A 214 22.55 -10.91 4.62
CA VAL A 214 21.14 -11.25 4.89
C VAL A 214 20.40 -9.97 5.20
N GLN A 215 19.20 -9.85 4.62
CA GLN A 215 18.29 -8.74 4.88
C GLN A 215 16.96 -9.27 5.43
N TYR A 216 16.46 -8.62 6.48
CA TYR A 216 15.17 -8.89 7.08
C TYR A 216 14.20 -7.75 6.76
N ASN A 217 12.96 -8.11 6.44
CA ASN A 217 11.90 -7.13 6.18
C ASN A 217 10.65 -7.53 6.94
N GLY A 218 9.95 -6.54 7.48
CA GLY A 218 8.69 -6.71 8.17
C GLY A 218 7.72 -5.58 7.82
N GLU A 219 6.44 -5.91 7.67
CA GLU A 219 5.37 -4.93 7.41
C GLU A 219 4.15 -5.26 8.27
N LEU A 220 3.50 -4.23 8.77
CA LEU A 220 2.29 -4.31 9.58
C LEU A 220 1.28 -3.27 9.11
N ILE A 221 0.02 -3.69 8.93
CA ILE A 221 -1.12 -2.79 8.75
C ILE A 221 -2.24 -3.27 9.66
N PHE A 222 -2.72 -2.38 10.51
CA PHE A 222 -3.82 -2.65 11.42
C PHE A 222 -4.81 -1.50 11.41
N ASP A 223 -6.09 -1.82 11.32
CA ASP A 223 -7.21 -0.89 11.42
C ASP A 223 -8.28 -1.45 12.36
N TYR A 224 -8.81 -0.61 13.23
CA TYR A 224 -9.90 -0.95 14.13
C TYR A 224 -10.99 0.12 14.10
N TYR A 225 -12.22 -0.31 13.90
CA TYR A 225 -13.40 0.56 13.75
C TYR A 225 -14.33 0.38 14.93
N ILE A 226 -14.64 1.49 15.59
CA ILE A 226 -15.47 1.55 16.80
C ILE A 226 -16.67 2.47 16.53
N PRO A 227 -17.90 1.94 16.44
CA PRO A 227 -19.08 2.78 16.40
C PRO A 227 -19.33 3.43 17.75
N PHE A 228 -19.60 4.73 17.78
CA PHE A 228 -20.06 5.43 18.94
C PHE A 228 -21.21 6.35 18.56
N PHE A 229 -22.26 6.40 19.36
CA PHE A 229 -23.54 6.95 18.97
C PHE A 229 -24.09 6.37 17.66
N LYS A 230 -25.20 6.93 17.16
CA LYS A 230 -25.90 6.36 15.98
C LYS A 230 -25.18 6.58 14.65
N ARG A 231 -24.40 7.66 14.53
CA ARG A 231 -23.81 8.11 13.25
C ARG A 231 -22.31 8.36 13.30
N ASN A 232 -21.65 8.00 14.37
CA ASN A 232 -20.22 8.26 14.51
C ASN A 232 -19.43 6.97 14.53
N VAL A 233 -18.25 7.02 13.93
CA VAL A 233 -17.28 5.92 13.94
C VAL A 233 -15.90 6.52 14.21
N VAL A 234 -15.15 5.89 15.09
CA VAL A 234 -13.70 6.12 15.22
C VAL A 234 -12.97 5.00 14.50
N ASN A 235 -12.05 5.36 13.62
CA ASN A 235 -11.06 4.45 13.08
C ASN A 235 -9.71 4.75 13.77
N ILE A 236 -9.16 3.74 14.43
CA ILE A 236 -7.80 3.76 14.97
C ILE A 236 -6.98 2.79 14.13
N GLY A 237 -5.85 3.24 13.61
CA GLY A 237 -4.99 2.41 12.78
C GLY A 237 -3.53 2.59 13.12
N VAL A 238 -2.74 1.58 12.79
CA VAL A 238 -1.27 1.60 12.83
C VAL A 238 -0.77 0.92 11.58
N MET A 239 0.22 1.51 10.94
CA MET A 239 0.99 0.88 9.89
C MET A 239 2.47 1.13 10.10
N GLY A 240 3.28 0.20 9.63
CA GLY A 240 4.72 0.36 9.71
C GLY A 240 5.44 -0.68 8.89
N ALA A 241 6.72 -0.42 8.64
CA ALA A 241 7.63 -1.34 8.01
C ALA A 241 9.02 -1.19 8.58
N ALA A 242 9.75 -2.29 8.61
CA ALA A 242 11.12 -2.37 9.10
C ALA A 242 11.99 -3.14 8.10
N LEU A 243 13.18 -2.61 7.85
CA LEU A 243 14.23 -3.21 7.06
C LEU A 243 15.50 -3.25 7.92
N SER A 244 16.13 -4.41 8.03
CA SER A 244 17.39 -4.57 8.72
C SER A 244 18.35 -5.40 7.86
N GLY A 245 19.53 -4.86 7.59
CA GLY A 245 20.56 -5.50 6.79
C GLY A 245 21.80 -4.62 6.72
N GLU A 246 22.91 -5.19 6.31
CA GLU A 246 24.15 -4.46 6.15
C GLU A 246 24.19 -3.69 4.82
N ASN A 247 24.95 -2.59 4.79
CA ASN A 247 25.17 -1.74 3.61
C ASN A 247 23.86 -1.36 2.90
N THR A 248 22.89 -0.84 3.64
CA THR A 248 21.58 -0.42 3.09
C THR A 248 21.73 0.82 2.23
N PHE A 249 21.16 0.80 1.01
CA PHE A 249 21.12 1.91 0.06
C PHE A 249 19.76 2.58 0.03
N ASP A 250 19.70 3.82 -0.43
CA ASP A 250 18.47 4.61 -0.50
C ASP A 250 17.38 3.97 -1.37
N ASN A 251 17.75 3.21 -2.42
CA ASN A 251 16.81 2.50 -3.27
C ASN A 251 16.24 1.22 -2.64
N GLU A 252 16.72 0.83 -1.45
CA GLU A 252 16.18 -0.30 -0.70
C GLU A 252 15.14 0.13 0.34
N LEU A 253 15.17 1.42 0.75
CA LEU A 253 14.34 1.98 1.80
C LEU A 253 12.84 1.89 1.46
N TYR A 254 12.01 1.73 2.48
CA TYR A 254 10.58 1.88 2.35
C TYR A 254 10.21 3.32 2.01
N ARG A 255 9.22 3.47 1.16
CA ARG A 255 8.66 4.78 0.76
C ARG A 255 7.28 4.94 1.39
N PHE A 256 7.04 6.06 2.03
CA PHE A 256 5.77 6.39 2.65
C PHE A 256 5.48 7.90 2.55
N GLY A 257 4.34 8.34 3.02
CA GLY A 257 3.78 9.67 2.76
C GLY A 257 2.60 9.57 1.79
N GLY A 258 1.69 10.54 1.84
CA GLY A 258 0.52 10.63 0.96
C GLY A 258 -0.76 10.10 1.58
N LEU A 259 -1.80 10.06 0.73
CA LEU A 259 -3.19 9.83 1.16
C LEU A 259 -3.40 8.53 1.93
N ARG A 260 -2.68 7.47 1.56
CA ARG A 260 -2.89 6.11 2.12
C ARG A 260 -2.01 5.79 3.33
N THR A 261 -0.96 6.57 3.57
CA THR A 261 0.01 6.33 4.64
C THR A 261 0.02 7.48 5.66
N LEU A 262 0.77 8.52 5.40
CA LEU A 262 0.88 9.72 6.23
C LEU A 262 0.30 10.92 5.47
N ARG A 263 -0.95 11.25 5.72
CA ARG A 263 -1.65 12.37 5.06
C ARG A 263 -1.03 13.72 5.46
N GLY A 264 -1.02 14.67 4.52
CA GLY A 264 -0.35 15.96 4.69
C GLY A 264 1.04 16.03 4.06
N PHE A 265 1.54 14.89 3.55
CA PHE A 265 2.80 14.75 2.84
C PHE A 265 2.57 14.35 1.38
N ASP A 266 3.55 14.57 0.53
CA ASP A 266 3.50 14.12 -0.86
C ASP A 266 3.54 12.58 -0.93
N GLU A 267 2.96 12.01 -1.98
CA GLU A 267 2.96 10.57 -2.18
C GLU A 267 4.39 10.04 -2.27
N GLU A 268 4.71 9.06 -1.40
CA GLU A 268 6.01 8.37 -1.34
C GLU A 268 7.22 9.32 -1.19
N SER A 269 7.02 10.49 -0.56
CA SER A 269 8.07 11.50 -0.40
C SER A 269 9.06 11.21 0.71
N LEU A 270 8.66 10.43 1.69
CA LEU A 270 9.50 10.04 2.82
C LEU A 270 10.08 8.65 2.59
N THR A 271 11.34 8.46 2.97
CA THR A 271 12.02 7.16 2.90
C THR A 271 12.56 6.77 4.25
N ALA A 272 12.44 5.49 4.61
CA ALA A 272 12.84 4.99 5.91
C ALA A 272 13.34 3.54 5.87
N SER A 273 14.29 3.21 6.72
CA SER A 273 14.63 1.82 7.07
C SER A 273 13.64 1.25 8.09
N LEU A 274 13.08 2.12 8.95
CA LEU A 274 12.06 1.77 9.92
C LEU A 274 11.07 2.94 10.03
N TYR A 275 9.76 2.66 9.93
CA TYR A 275 8.74 3.66 10.21
C TYR A 275 7.50 3.04 10.87
N ALA A 276 6.81 3.86 11.63
CA ALA A 276 5.49 3.58 12.16
C ALA A 276 4.60 4.83 12.01
N VAL A 277 3.36 4.64 11.58
CA VAL A 277 2.36 5.69 11.48
C VAL A 277 1.10 5.25 12.22
N GLY A 278 0.79 5.95 13.28
CA GLY A 278 -0.50 5.86 13.97
C GLY A 278 -1.52 6.79 13.33
N LYS A 279 -2.77 6.36 13.21
CA LYS A 279 -3.86 7.21 12.73
C LYS A 279 -5.07 7.14 13.64
N VAL A 280 -5.74 8.28 13.79
CA VAL A 280 -7.07 8.39 14.38
C VAL A 280 -7.93 9.18 13.42
N GLU A 281 -9.10 8.64 13.08
CA GLU A 281 -10.05 9.29 12.20
C GLU A 281 -11.46 9.19 12.80
N ILE A 282 -12.12 10.33 12.93
CA ILE A 282 -13.49 10.43 13.44
C ILE A 282 -14.39 10.72 12.24
N ARG A 283 -15.36 9.84 12.02
CA ARG A 283 -16.34 9.93 10.93
C ARG A 283 -17.72 10.28 11.46
N TYR A 284 -18.41 11.21 10.81
CA TYR A 284 -19.83 11.47 10.99
C TYR A 284 -20.57 10.97 9.73
N LEU A 285 -21.36 9.92 9.90
CA LEU A 285 -22.06 9.25 8.81
C LEU A 285 -23.30 10.03 8.39
N LEU A 286 -23.35 10.41 7.13
CA LEU A 286 -24.54 10.97 6.47
C LEU A 286 -25.41 9.84 5.93
N GLU A 287 -24.77 8.91 5.19
CA GLU A 287 -25.34 7.69 4.61
C GLU A 287 -24.33 6.55 4.72
N GLN A 288 -24.60 5.41 4.09
CA GLN A 288 -23.73 4.23 4.19
C GLN A 288 -22.32 4.47 3.67
N ASN A 289 -22.17 5.16 2.54
CA ASN A 289 -20.90 5.48 1.93
C ASN A 289 -20.63 6.98 1.86
N SER A 290 -21.42 7.78 2.60
CA SER A 290 -21.30 9.25 2.66
C SER A 290 -21.02 9.67 4.10
N TYR A 291 -19.92 10.37 4.33
CA TYR A 291 -19.52 10.82 5.66
C TYR A 291 -18.58 12.02 5.61
N LEU A 292 -18.62 12.81 6.64
CA LEU A 292 -17.62 13.82 6.96
C LEU A 292 -16.58 13.20 7.90
N PHE A 293 -15.34 13.62 7.81
CA PHE A 293 -14.31 13.11 8.73
C PHE A 293 -13.25 14.17 9.03
N VAL A 294 -12.67 13.99 10.22
CA VAL A 294 -11.44 14.66 10.63
C VAL A 294 -10.42 13.58 11.00
N PHE A 295 -9.15 13.88 10.82
CA PHE A 295 -8.12 12.89 11.10
C PHE A 295 -6.84 13.51 11.65
N LEU A 296 -6.11 12.67 12.37
CA LEU A 296 -4.75 12.89 12.83
C LEU A 296 -3.91 11.65 12.48
N ASN A 297 -2.75 11.87 11.89
CA ASN A 297 -1.73 10.86 11.67
C ASN A 297 -0.45 11.30 12.40
N GLN A 298 0.09 10.43 13.25
CA GLN A 298 1.40 10.63 13.89
C GLN A 298 2.37 9.62 13.31
N GLY A 299 3.41 10.10 12.65
CA GLY A 299 4.52 9.30 12.17
C GLY A 299 5.66 9.25 13.17
N TRP A 300 6.50 8.26 13.03
CA TRP A 300 7.85 8.18 13.54
C TRP A 300 8.67 7.37 12.54
N TYR A 301 9.87 7.80 12.19
CA TYR A 301 10.71 7.07 11.26
C TYR A 301 12.20 7.25 11.52
N GLU A 302 12.95 6.24 11.15
CA GLU A 302 14.40 6.25 11.01
C GLU A 302 14.80 5.96 9.58
N ARG A 303 15.66 6.77 9.03
CA ARG A 303 16.35 6.53 7.78
C ARG A 303 17.80 6.23 8.08
N ASN A 304 18.18 4.96 7.96
CA ASN A 304 19.55 4.49 8.08
C ASN A 304 19.98 3.91 6.75
N SER A 305 20.68 4.68 5.95
CA SER A 305 21.31 4.25 4.71
C SER A 305 22.76 4.69 4.73
N GLY A 306 23.67 3.97 4.07
CA GLY A 306 25.11 4.12 4.19
C GLY A 306 25.70 5.54 4.10
N SER A 307 24.90 6.53 3.68
CA SER A 307 25.30 7.92 3.56
C SER A 307 24.85 8.82 4.73
N ALA A 308 23.77 8.47 5.45
CA ALA A 308 23.23 9.33 6.51
C ALA A 308 22.24 8.60 7.43
N TYR A 309 22.22 8.99 8.69
CA TYR A 309 21.17 8.67 9.65
C TYR A 309 20.28 9.90 9.85
N THR A 310 18.97 9.70 9.75
CA THR A 310 17.98 10.75 10.03
C THR A 310 16.81 10.13 10.78
N GLN A 311 16.29 10.84 11.76
CA GLN A 311 15.11 10.48 12.53
C GLN A 311 14.18 11.67 12.61
N ASP A 312 12.86 11.45 12.51
CA ASP A 312 11.83 12.48 12.71
C ASP A 312 10.51 11.85 13.15
N ASP A 313 9.63 12.70 13.68
CA ASP A 313 8.29 12.37 14.14
C ASP A 313 7.20 13.21 13.44
N PRO A 314 7.04 13.05 12.12
CA PRO A 314 6.14 13.89 11.33
C PRO A 314 4.67 13.70 11.74
N ILE A 315 3.92 14.80 11.71
CA ILE A 315 2.49 14.82 12.00
C ILE A 315 1.69 15.30 10.81
N GLY A 316 0.57 14.65 10.53
CA GLY A 316 -0.36 15.03 9.49
C GLY A 316 -1.79 15.08 10.02
N PHE A 317 -2.54 16.12 9.70
CA PHE A 317 -3.91 16.28 10.15
C PHE A 317 -4.76 16.98 9.10
N GLY A 318 -6.07 16.85 9.23
CA GLY A 318 -6.96 17.46 8.24
C GLY A 318 -8.39 17.01 8.37
N ALA A 319 -9.14 17.32 7.32
CA ALA A 319 -10.54 16.99 7.22
C ALA A 319 -10.92 16.58 5.79
N GLY A 320 -12.04 15.92 5.65
CA GLY A 320 -12.55 15.56 4.33
C GLY A 320 -14.02 15.19 4.32
N ILE A 321 -14.50 14.95 3.13
CA ILE A 321 -15.84 14.47 2.85
C ILE A 321 -15.78 13.31 1.87
N THR A 322 -16.57 12.30 2.12
CA THR A 322 -16.86 11.22 1.17
C THR A 322 -18.36 11.22 0.90
N PHE A 323 -18.75 11.08 -0.36
CA PHE A 323 -20.16 11.00 -0.74
C PHE A 323 -20.37 10.06 -1.91
N GLU A 324 -21.45 9.30 -1.84
CA GLU A 324 -21.85 8.35 -2.86
C GLU A 324 -22.80 9.00 -3.88
N THR A 325 -22.58 8.67 -5.14
CA THR A 325 -23.41 9.06 -6.28
C THR A 325 -23.68 7.86 -7.15
N LYS A 326 -24.50 8.02 -8.19
CA LYS A 326 -24.72 6.97 -9.22
C LYS A 326 -23.43 6.60 -9.99
N LEU A 327 -22.44 7.48 -10.04
CA LEU A 327 -21.16 7.26 -10.72
C LEU A 327 -20.12 6.60 -9.82
N GLY A 328 -20.35 6.51 -8.52
CA GLY A 328 -19.42 5.93 -7.55
C GLY A 328 -19.29 6.78 -6.29
N ILE A 329 -18.30 6.44 -5.49
CA ILE A 329 -17.97 7.12 -4.23
C ILE A 329 -16.86 8.13 -4.49
N PHE A 330 -17.15 9.39 -4.25
CA PHE A 330 -16.20 10.51 -4.32
C PHE A 330 -15.64 10.80 -2.94
N SER A 331 -14.36 11.13 -2.89
CA SER A 331 -13.69 11.54 -1.66
C SER A 331 -12.86 12.80 -1.92
N PHE A 332 -13.00 13.78 -1.04
CA PHE A 332 -12.20 14.98 -1.03
C PHE A 332 -11.48 15.09 0.32
N ASN A 333 -10.17 15.29 0.29
CA ASN A 333 -9.32 15.39 1.48
C ASN A 333 -8.50 16.66 1.42
N TYR A 334 -8.48 17.41 2.51
CA TYR A 334 -7.60 18.53 2.76
C TYR A 334 -6.69 18.19 3.95
N ALA A 335 -5.40 18.19 3.74
CA ALA A 335 -4.42 17.73 4.72
C ALA A 335 -3.24 18.68 4.85
N LEU A 336 -2.82 18.89 6.08
CA LEU A 336 -1.63 19.65 6.47
C LEU A 336 -0.62 18.70 7.10
N GLY A 337 0.66 18.91 6.86
CA GLY A 337 1.76 18.15 7.45
C GLY A 337 2.79 19.04 8.10
N LYS A 338 3.44 18.51 9.12
CA LYS A 338 4.62 19.08 9.76
C LYS A 338 5.72 18.02 9.79
N GLU A 339 6.90 18.37 9.33
CA GLU A 339 8.12 17.55 9.31
C GLU A 339 9.23 18.34 9.99
N PHE A 340 10.01 17.71 10.85
CA PHE A 340 11.01 18.33 11.70
C PHE A 340 10.41 19.52 12.50
N ASP A 341 11.19 20.53 12.76
CA ASP A 341 10.75 21.76 13.43
C ASP A 341 10.11 22.80 12.50
N ASN A 342 9.80 22.39 11.23
CA ASN A 342 9.18 23.30 10.28
C ASN A 342 7.76 23.69 10.73
N PRO A 343 7.39 24.97 10.65
CA PRO A 343 6.03 25.37 11.01
C PRO A 343 5.01 24.85 10.01
N VAL A 344 3.81 24.53 10.51
CA VAL A 344 2.68 24.20 9.64
C VAL A 344 2.32 25.41 8.78
N ARG A 345 2.21 25.21 7.48
CA ARG A 345 1.88 26.26 6.52
C ARG A 345 0.66 25.87 5.70
N PHE A 346 -0.38 26.69 5.70
CA PHE A 346 -1.58 26.44 4.86
C PHE A 346 -1.27 26.41 3.37
N LYS A 347 -0.23 27.11 2.93
CA LYS A 347 0.23 27.11 1.52
C LYS A 347 0.77 25.76 1.05
N THR A 348 1.18 24.88 1.97
CA THR A 348 1.71 23.54 1.66
C THR A 348 0.66 22.46 1.84
N ALA A 349 -0.61 22.83 2.06
CA ALA A 349 -1.70 21.87 2.18
C ALA A 349 -1.78 20.96 0.97
N LYS A 350 -2.07 19.67 1.22
CA LYS A 350 -2.29 18.66 0.20
C LYS A 350 -3.78 18.47 -0.02
N VAL A 351 -4.18 18.56 -1.26
CA VAL A 351 -5.57 18.34 -1.69
C VAL A 351 -5.61 17.08 -2.54
N HIS A 352 -6.42 16.11 -2.12
CA HIS A 352 -6.63 14.89 -2.84
C HIS A 352 -8.10 14.72 -3.20
N PHE A 353 -8.36 14.34 -4.44
CA PHE A 353 -9.66 13.99 -4.93
C PHE A 353 -9.65 12.54 -5.42
N GLY A 354 -10.54 11.72 -4.88
CA GLY A 354 -10.64 10.30 -5.19
C GLY A 354 -12.02 9.93 -5.73
N LEU A 355 -12.06 8.95 -6.61
CA LEU A 355 -13.27 8.31 -7.13
C LEU A 355 -13.10 6.80 -7.06
N ILE A 356 -14.10 6.12 -6.53
CA ILE A 356 -14.21 4.65 -6.53
C ILE A 356 -15.51 4.29 -7.23
N ASN A 357 -15.43 3.53 -8.31
CA ASN A 357 -16.58 3.00 -9.02
C ASN A 357 -16.61 1.47 -8.90
N TYR A 358 -17.79 0.90 -8.69
CA TYR A 358 -18.04 -0.55 -8.60
C TYR A 358 -18.86 -1.03 -9.79
N PHE A 359 -18.48 -2.15 -10.37
CA PHE A 359 -19.16 -2.76 -11.50
C PHE A 359 -19.14 -4.28 -11.47
#